data_b185621c6ba4732d346d488bc5cd2ba4
#
_entry.id   b185621c6ba4732d346d488bc5cd2ba4
#
_cell.length_a   1.000
_cell.length_b   1.000
_cell.length_c   1.000
_cell.angle_alpha   90.00
_cell.angle_beta   90.00
_cell.angle_gamma   90.00
#
_symmetry.space_group_name_H-M   'P 1'
#
loop_
_entity.id
_entity.type
_entity.pdbx_description
1 polymer ?
#
loop_
_entity_poly.entity_id
_entity_poly.type
_entity_poly.pdbx_seq_one_letter_code
_entity_poly.pdbx_strand_id
1 'polypeptide(L)'
;MIKSKEKVFQRKLIVTITAAILLIALYAVIFVFSAQSGEQSGQVSMSFSERAVEFLNTITGGRWSHQFIEELVLYFEHPIRKLAHFTEYTCMGILVYLIWSPWMQRGRWLYLLILIWVFISGALDEFHQLFVPDRWGSFADVCLDTCGGAFGLLLCTIASKLHRGNQHKKEFCDSKQDKVGKKPE
;
A
#
# COMPACT_ATOMS: atom_id res chain seq x y z
N MET A 1 11.38 20.01 29.60
CA MET A 1 11.38 18.58 29.33
C MET A 1 9.99 17.97 29.18
N ILE A 2 8.99 18.29 30.02
CA ILE A 2 7.61 17.78 29.98
C ILE A 2 6.89 18.17 28.68
N LYS A 3 6.88 19.42 28.26
CA LYS A 3 6.26 19.91 27.01
C LYS A 3 6.80 19.22 25.74
N SER A 4 8.06 18.77 25.73
CA SER A 4 8.64 18.07 24.58
C SER A 4 8.11 16.63 24.47
N LYS A 5 8.00 15.91 25.59
CA LYS A 5 7.41 14.54 25.62
C LYS A 5 5.95 14.55 25.22
N GLU A 6 5.20 15.53 25.65
CA GLU A 6 3.78 15.71 25.31
C GLU A 6 3.59 15.94 23.80
N LYS A 7 4.39 16.82 23.19
CA LYS A 7 4.37 17.01 21.72
C LYS A 7 4.67 15.73 20.92
N VAL A 8 5.63 14.93 21.39
CA VAL A 8 5.98 13.66 20.75
C VAL A 8 4.82 12.66 20.87
N PHE A 9 4.18 12.58 22.04
CA PHE A 9 3.02 11.72 22.26
C PHE A 9 1.84 12.12 21.37
N GLN A 10 1.52 13.42 21.31
CA GLN A 10 0.45 13.96 20.45
C GLN A 10 0.70 13.64 18.97
N ARG A 11 1.92 13.79 18.48
CA ARG A 11 2.26 13.41 17.10
C ARG A 11 2.05 11.92 16.82
N LYS A 12 2.44 11.04 17.75
CA LYS A 12 2.20 9.60 17.62
C LYS A 12 0.71 9.31 17.54
N LEU A 13 -0.08 9.91 18.44
CA LEU A 13 -1.52 9.73 18.51
C LEU A 13 -2.22 10.20 17.22
N ILE A 14 -1.87 11.38 16.71
CA ILE A 14 -2.41 11.90 15.45
C ILE A 14 -2.13 10.93 14.30
N VAL A 15 -0.88 10.49 14.13
CA VAL A 15 -0.53 9.54 13.06
C VAL A 15 -1.32 8.25 13.18
N THR A 16 -1.43 7.68 14.39
CA THR A 16 -2.18 6.45 14.64
C THR A 16 -3.67 6.61 14.30
N ILE A 17 -4.30 7.70 14.78
CA ILE A 17 -5.74 7.94 14.53
C ILE A 17 -6.00 8.16 13.04
N THR A 18 -5.19 8.99 12.37
CA THR A 18 -5.35 9.25 10.94
C THR A 18 -5.19 7.95 10.13
N ALA A 19 -4.15 7.16 10.43
CA ALA A 19 -3.94 5.88 9.75
C ALA A 19 -5.08 4.87 10.03
N ALA A 20 -5.64 4.85 11.24
CA ALA A 20 -6.77 3.99 11.58
C ALA A 20 -8.05 4.40 10.83
N ILE A 21 -8.35 5.69 10.71
CA ILE A 21 -9.47 6.19 9.92
C ILE A 21 -9.32 5.81 8.45
N LEU A 22 -8.11 5.99 7.88
CA LEU A 22 -7.82 5.61 6.49
C LEU A 22 -7.90 4.10 6.29
N LEU A 23 -7.49 3.30 7.28
CA LEU A 23 -7.61 1.84 7.22
C LEU A 23 -9.08 1.40 7.22
N ILE A 24 -9.93 2.03 8.03
CA ILE A 24 -11.39 1.75 8.02
C ILE A 24 -11.99 2.12 6.65
N ALA A 25 -11.61 3.27 6.09
CA ALA A 25 -12.06 3.67 4.76
C ALA A 25 -11.58 2.67 3.69
N LEU A 26 -10.33 2.20 3.76
CA LEU A 26 -9.79 1.19 2.86
C LEU A 26 -10.56 -0.14 2.98
N TYR A 27 -10.87 -0.61 4.19
CA TYR A 27 -11.73 -1.80 4.37
C TYR A 27 -13.11 -1.63 3.75
N ALA A 28 -13.72 -0.45 3.85
CA ALA A 28 -14.99 -0.17 3.20
C ALA A 28 -14.88 -0.27 1.66
N VAL A 29 -13.78 0.25 1.09
CA VAL A 29 -13.50 0.15 -0.36
C VAL A 29 -13.32 -1.31 -0.77
N ILE A 30 -12.45 -2.06 -0.10
CA ILE A 30 -12.20 -3.49 -0.38
C ILE A 30 -13.52 -4.26 -0.29
N PHE A 31 -14.32 -4.05 0.77
CA PHE A 31 -15.61 -4.73 0.94
C PHE A 31 -16.57 -4.44 -0.21
N VAL A 32 -16.69 -3.19 -0.65
CA VAL A 32 -17.57 -2.80 -1.78
C VAL A 32 -17.13 -3.47 -3.08
N PHE A 33 -15.83 -3.53 -3.37
CA PHE A 33 -15.32 -4.19 -4.57
C PHE A 33 -15.39 -5.72 -4.48
N SER A 34 -15.15 -6.27 -3.30
CA SER A 34 -15.24 -7.71 -3.05
C SER A 34 -16.68 -8.24 -3.10
N ALA A 35 -17.66 -7.43 -2.73
CA ALA A 35 -19.09 -7.76 -2.79
C ALA A 35 -19.69 -7.70 -4.21
N GLN A 36 -18.97 -7.18 -5.20
CA GLN A 36 -19.41 -7.19 -6.59
C GLN A 36 -19.40 -8.60 -7.17
N SER A 37 -20.41 -8.96 -7.97
CA SER A 37 -20.42 -10.22 -8.72
C SER A 37 -19.20 -10.31 -9.66
N GLY A 38 -18.84 -11.52 -10.08
CA GLY A 38 -17.76 -11.73 -11.03
C GLY A 38 -17.93 -10.92 -12.31
N GLU A 39 -19.18 -10.83 -12.80
CA GLU A 39 -19.53 -10.01 -13.98
C GLU A 39 -19.32 -8.52 -13.74
N GLN A 40 -19.83 -7.97 -12.63
CA GLN A 40 -19.67 -6.55 -12.29
C GLN A 40 -18.20 -6.16 -12.15
N SER A 41 -17.44 -6.97 -11.43
CA SER A 41 -16.01 -6.76 -11.24
C SER A 41 -15.24 -6.86 -12.57
N GLY A 42 -15.67 -7.78 -13.47
CA GLY A 42 -15.14 -7.91 -14.84
C GLY A 42 -15.38 -6.64 -15.65
N GLN A 43 -16.57 -6.08 -15.62
CA GLN A 43 -16.90 -4.82 -16.32
C GLN A 43 -16.04 -3.65 -15.86
N VAL A 44 -15.80 -3.53 -14.53
CA VAL A 44 -14.92 -2.50 -13.98
C VAL A 44 -13.48 -2.67 -14.48
N SER A 45 -12.91 -3.88 -14.34
CA SER A 45 -11.53 -4.14 -14.80
C SER A 45 -11.39 -3.99 -16.32
N MET A 46 -12.41 -4.36 -17.09
CA MET A 46 -12.44 -4.17 -18.55
C MET A 46 -12.37 -2.67 -18.92
N SER A 47 -13.15 -1.83 -18.28
CA SER A 47 -13.11 -0.37 -18.51
C SER A 47 -11.73 0.25 -18.21
N PHE A 48 -11.03 -0.24 -17.18
CA PHE A 48 -9.65 0.18 -16.92
C PHE A 48 -8.67 -0.36 -17.98
N SER A 49 -8.86 -1.62 -18.44
CA SER A 49 -8.07 -2.21 -19.52
C SER A 49 -8.22 -1.43 -20.82
N GLU A 50 -9.45 -1.09 -21.20
CA GLU A 50 -9.74 -0.27 -22.38
C GLU A 50 -8.95 1.05 -22.35
N ARG A 51 -9.06 1.80 -21.25
CA ARG A 51 -8.33 3.08 -21.12
C ARG A 51 -6.81 2.90 -21.17
N ALA A 52 -6.29 1.85 -20.54
CA ALA A 52 -4.86 1.57 -20.56
C ALA A 52 -4.37 1.19 -21.97
N VAL A 53 -5.10 0.37 -22.69
CA VAL A 53 -4.77 -0.06 -24.06
C VAL A 53 -4.91 1.09 -25.04
N GLU A 54 -5.96 1.92 -24.94
CA GLU A 54 -6.13 3.13 -25.75
C GLU A 54 -4.99 4.14 -25.52
N PHE A 55 -4.60 4.33 -24.26
CA PHE A 55 -3.44 5.18 -23.94
C PHE A 55 -2.16 4.65 -24.57
N LEU A 56 -1.90 3.34 -24.47
CA LEU A 56 -0.75 2.70 -25.10
C LEU A 56 -0.80 2.82 -26.62
N ASN A 57 -1.96 2.61 -27.25
CA ASN A 57 -2.13 2.81 -28.70
C ASN A 57 -1.79 4.26 -29.09
N THR A 58 -2.27 5.23 -28.33
CA THR A 58 -2.03 6.66 -28.59
C THR A 58 -0.54 6.99 -28.55
N ILE A 59 0.19 6.57 -27.53
CA ILE A 59 1.62 6.86 -27.39
C ILE A 59 2.50 6.09 -28.38
N THR A 60 2.01 4.95 -28.93
CA THR A 60 2.70 4.16 -29.95
C THR A 60 2.36 4.56 -31.38
N GLY A 61 1.57 5.63 -31.57
CA GLY A 61 1.27 6.22 -32.87
C GLY A 61 -0.13 5.95 -33.43
N GLY A 62 -1.03 5.34 -32.65
CA GLY A 62 -2.46 5.19 -32.98
C GLY A 62 -2.77 4.30 -34.17
N ARG A 63 -1.94 3.27 -34.44
CA ARG A 63 -2.05 2.44 -35.65
C ARG A 63 -2.55 1.02 -35.41
N TRP A 64 -3.00 0.72 -34.19
CA TRP A 64 -3.46 -0.64 -33.87
C TRP A 64 -4.85 -0.90 -34.47
N SER A 65 -5.07 -2.12 -34.97
CA SER A 65 -6.39 -2.50 -35.44
C SER A 65 -7.37 -2.65 -34.29
N HIS A 66 -8.66 -2.48 -34.56
CA HIS A 66 -9.72 -2.62 -33.56
C HIS A 66 -9.69 -4.02 -32.91
N GLN A 67 -9.50 -5.04 -33.73
CA GLN A 67 -9.40 -6.43 -33.24
C GLN A 67 -8.21 -6.63 -32.28
N PHE A 68 -7.05 -6.05 -32.58
CA PHE A 68 -5.87 -6.12 -31.73
C PHE A 68 -6.08 -5.40 -30.39
N ILE A 69 -6.78 -4.26 -30.41
CA ILE A 69 -7.16 -3.53 -29.18
C ILE A 69 -8.07 -4.40 -28.30
N GLU A 70 -9.12 -5.01 -28.88
CA GLU A 70 -10.05 -5.89 -28.16
C GLU A 70 -9.34 -7.09 -27.53
N GLU A 71 -8.45 -7.75 -28.27
CA GLU A 71 -7.64 -8.87 -27.74
C GLU A 71 -6.77 -8.44 -26.56
N LEU A 72 -6.12 -7.27 -26.64
CA LEU A 72 -5.33 -6.74 -25.55
C LEU A 72 -6.16 -6.36 -24.33
N VAL A 73 -7.34 -5.77 -24.53
CA VAL A 73 -8.27 -5.42 -23.45
C VAL A 73 -8.65 -6.66 -22.65
N LEU A 74 -9.04 -7.72 -23.34
CA LEU A 74 -9.38 -9.00 -22.71
C LEU A 74 -8.17 -9.64 -22.01
N TYR A 75 -6.98 -9.55 -22.60
CA TYR A 75 -5.76 -10.08 -22.01
C TYR A 75 -5.37 -9.34 -20.71
N PHE A 76 -5.55 -8.02 -20.65
CA PHE A 76 -5.18 -7.21 -19.50
C PHE A 76 -6.25 -7.14 -18.39
N GLU A 77 -7.48 -7.55 -18.66
CA GLU A 77 -8.59 -7.49 -17.69
C GLU A 77 -8.23 -8.20 -16.37
N HIS A 78 -7.78 -9.44 -16.43
CA HIS A 78 -7.43 -10.21 -15.24
C HIS A 78 -6.16 -9.71 -14.51
N PRO A 79 -5.03 -9.41 -15.18
CA PRO A 79 -3.90 -8.73 -14.58
C PRO A 79 -4.23 -7.41 -13.88
N ILE A 80 -5.10 -6.58 -14.47
CA ILE A 80 -5.50 -5.29 -13.88
C ILE A 80 -6.28 -5.50 -12.59
N ARG A 81 -7.20 -6.47 -12.55
CA ARG A 81 -7.91 -6.84 -11.33
C ARG A 81 -6.93 -7.27 -10.22
N LYS A 82 -5.99 -8.14 -10.54
CA LYS A 82 -4.95 -8.56 -9.58
C LYS A 82 -4.05 -7.42 -9.12
N LEU A 83 -3.72 -6.48 -10.00
CA LEU A 83 -2.95 -5.29 -9.65
C LEU A 83 -3.73 -4.36 -8.70
N ALA A 84 -5.05 -4.25 -8.87
CA ALA A 84 -5.91 -3.50 -7.95
C ALA A 84 -5.83 -4.10 -6.54
N HIS A 85 -6.06 -5.41 -6.37
CA HIS A 85 -5.92 -6.10 -5.09
C HIS A 85 -4.52 -5.92 -4.49
N PHE A 86 -3.47 -6.17 -5.26
CA PHE A 86 -2.09 -5.95 -4.80
C PHE A 86 -1.87 -4.52 -4.27
N THR A 87 -2.44 -3.52 -4.94
CA THR A 87 -2.32 -2.10 -4.54
C THR A 87 -3.11 -1.81 -3.27
N GLU A 88 -4.33 -2.32 -3.14
CA GLU A 88 -5.17 -2.18 -1.94
C GLU A 88 -4.45 -2.75 -0.72
N TYR A 89 -3.91 -3.96 -0.82
CA TYR A 89 -3.18 -4.60 0.27
C TYR A 89 -1.80 -3.97 0.51
N THR A 90 -1.17 -3.36 -0.49
CA THR A 90 0.02 -2.51 -0.30
C THR A 90 -0.31 -1.31 0.59
N CYS A 91 -1.41 -0.61 0.31
CA CYS A 91 -1.90 0.48 1.14
C CYS A 91 -2.24 -0.01 2.56
N MET A 92 -2.87 -1.18 2.70
CA MET A 92 -3.15 -1.79 3.99
C MET A 92 -1.85 -2.02 4.81
N GLY A 93 -0.83 -2.62 4.21
CA GLY A 93 0.47 -2.84 4.86
C GLY A 93 1.12 -1.54 5.35
N ILE A 94 1.04 -0.47 4.55
CA ILE A 94 1.50 0.88 4.93
C ILE A 94 0.70 1.42 6.13
N LEU A 95 -0.62 1.36 6.08
CA LEU A 95 -1.48 1.90 7.13
C LEU A 95 -1.32 1.15 8.46
N VAL A 96 -1.26 -0.19 8.43
CA VAL A 96 -1.00 -1.01 9.62
C VAL A 96 0.39 -0.72 10.20
N TYR A 97 1.41 -0.52 9.34
CA TYR A 97 2.73 -0.06 9.80
C TYR A 97 2.67 1.30 10.49
N LEU A 98 1.95 2.27 9.95
CA LEU A 98 1.80 3.62 10.54
C LEU A 98 1.06 3.59 11.87
N ILE A 99 0.11 2.67 12.06
CA ILE A 99 -0.61 2.47 13.32
C ILE A 99 0.34 1.96 14.42
N TRP A 100 1.12 0.92 14.13
CA TRP A 100 1.87 0.20 15.14
C TRP A 100 3.32 0.70 15.34
N SER A 101 3.97 1.23 14.30
CA SER A 101 5.37 1.66 14.38
C SER A 101 5.67 2.80 15.38
N PRO A 102 4.73 3.68 15.78
CA PRO A 102 4.96 4.64 16.85
C PRO A 102 5.01 4.03 18.24
N TRP A 103 4.40 2.85 18.43
CA TRP A 103 4.19 2.20 19.73
C TRP A 103 5.07 0.97 19.96
N MET A 104 5.51 0.32 18.89
CA MET A 104 6.35 -0.88 18.93
C MET A 104 7.77 -0.58 18.45
N GLN A 105 8.75 -1.28 19.01
CA GLN A 105 10.11 -1.26 18.48
C GLN A 105 10.14 -1.88 17.09
N ARG A 106 10.88 -1.23 16.18
CA ARG A 106 11.07 -1.74 14.82
C ARG A 106 11.90 -3.01 14.86
N GLY A 107 11.32 -4.11 14.43
CA GLY A 107 11.96 -5.41 14.45
C GLY A 107 11.01 -6.51 13.98
N ARG A 108 11.47 -7.75 14.08
CA ARG A 108 10.75 -8.93 13.59
C ARG A 108 9.29 -9.03 14.06
N TRP A 109 9.00 -8.64 15.29
CA TRP A 109 7.65 -8.76 15.87
C TRP A 109 6.67 -7.76 15.24
N LEU A 110 7.11 -6.52 14.98
CA LEU A 110 6.30 -5.55 14.25
C LEU A 110 6.02 -6.04 12.81
N TYR A 111 7.01 -6.57 12.13
CA TYR A 111 6.86 -7.05 10.75
C TYR A 111 5.97 -8.27 10.68
N LEU A 112 6.11 -9.22 11.60
CA LEU A 112 5.22 -10.38 11.70
C LEU A 112 3.78 -9.97 11.98
N LEU A 113 3.55 -9.03 12.89
CA LEU A 113 2.20 -8.52 13.19
C LEU A 113 1.55 -7.94 11.93
N ILE A 114 2.28 -7.14 11.15
CA ILE A 114 1.74 -6.53 9.92
C ILE A 114 1.41 -7.60 8.89
N LEU A 115 2.32 -8.56 8.66
CA LEU A 115 2.12 -9.63 7.68
C LEU A 115 0.95 -10.55 8.08
N ILE A 116 0.83 -10.90 9.36
CA ILE A 116 -0.30 -11.69 9.88
C ILE A 116 -1.61 -10.92 9.70
N TRP A 117 -1.60 -9.62 10.00
CA TRP A 117 -2.79 -8.77 9.82
C TRP A 117 -3.27 -8.78 8.36
N VAL A 118 -2.35 -8.54 7.42
CA VAL A 118 -2.66 -8.52 5.98
C VAL A 118 -3.12 -9.90 5.51
N PHE A 119 -2.43 -10.98 5.91
CA PHE A 119 -2.80 -12.34 5.56
C PHE A 119 -4.21 -12.70 6.03
N ILE A 120 -4.55 -12.40 7.29
CA ILE A 120 -5.89 -12.65 7.82
C ILE A 120 -6.93 -11.82 7.07
N SER A 121 -6.63 -10.55 6.75
CA SER A 121 -7.54 -9.69 6.00
C SER A 121 -7.81 -10.24 4.59
N GLY A 122 -6.76 -10.68 3.86
CA GLY A 122 -6.90 -11.32 2.55
C GLY A 122 -7.67 -12.64 2.62
N ALA A 123 -7.37 -13.47 3.63
CA ALA A 123 -8.09 -14.73 3.83
C ALA A 123 -9.59 -14.51 4.12
N LEU A 124 -9.94 -13.48 4.89
CA LEU A 124 -11.34 -13.12 5.16
C LEU A 124 -12.03 -12.55 3.92
N ASP A 125 -11.33 -11.79 3.10
CA ASP A 125 -11.84 -11.28 1.83
C ASP A 125 -12.14 -12.43 0.85
N GLU A 126 -11.19 -13.32 0.65
CA GLU A 126 -11.38 -14.51 -0.20
C GLU A 126 -12.48 -15.45 0.34
N PHE A 127 -12.58 -15.59 1.67
CA PHE A 127 -13.69 -16.32 2.29
C PHE A 127 -15.04 -15.64 2.01
N HIS A 128 -15.12 -14.31 2.08
CA HIS A 128 -16.34 -13.56 1.75
C HIS A 128 -16.72 -13.76 0.26
N GLN A 129 -15.75 -13.78 -0.64
CA GLN A 129 -15.98 -13.98 -2.08
C GLN A 129 -16.61 -15.35 -2.41
N LEU A 130 -16.46 -16.38 -1.57
CA LEU A 130 -17.16 -17.67 -1.75
C LEU A 130 -18.70 -17.54 -1.71
N PHE A 131 -19.23 -16.48 -1.12
CA PHE A 131 -20.65 -16.21 -1.01
C PHE A 131 -21.17 -15.23 -2.07
N VAL A 132 -20.30 -14.76 -2.96
CA VAL A 132 -20.62 -13.80 -4.02
C VAL A 132 -20.82 -14.55 -5.34
N PRO A 133 -21.89 -14.27 -6.12
CA PRO A 133 -22.14 -14.92 -7.40
C PRO A 133 -20.97 -14.74 -8.37
N ASP A 134 -20.63 -15.81 -9.09
CA ASP A 134 -19.56 -15.86 -10.10
C ASP A 134 -18.16 -15.46 -9.56
N ARG A 135 -17.94 -15.67 -8.26
CA ARG A 135 -16.64 -15.51 -7.59
C ARG A 135 -16.18 -16.83 -7.00
N TRP A 136 -14.89 -17.03 -6.99
CA TRP A 136 -14.21 -18.21 -6.42
C TRP A 136 -13.11 -17.74 -5.53
N GLY A 137 -13.17 -18.10 -4.24
CA GLY A 137 -12.08 -17.81 -3.30
C GLY A 137 -10.82 -18.58 -3.69
N SER A 138 -9.69 -17.90 -3.72
CA SER A 138 -8.41 -18.44 -4.18
C SER A 138 -7.31 -18.22 -3.15
N PHE A 139 -6.67 -19.30 -2.69
CA PHE A 139 -5.49 -19.18 -1.84
C PHE A 139 -4.33 -18.44 -2.52
N ALA A 140 -4.23 -18.52 -3.85
CA ALA A 140 -3.24 -17.78 -4.63
C ALA A 140 -3.46 -16.27 -4.52
N ASP A 141 -4.72 -15.82 -4.42
CA ASP A 141 -5.05 -14.42 -4.26
C ASP A 141 -4.77 -13.94 -2.83
N VAL A 142 -5.00 -14.76 -1.79
CA VAL A 142 -4.50 -14.48 -0.42
C VAL A 142 -2.98 -14.28 -0.40
N CYS A 143 -2.23 -15.11 -1.14
CA CYS A 143 -0.78 -14.95 -1.26
C CYS A 143 -0.40 -13.65 -1.98
N LEU A 144 -1.09 -13.29 -3.05
CA LEU A 144 -0.88 -12.04 -3.79
C LEU A 144 -1.12 -10.82 -2.89
N ASP A 145 -2.21 -10.82 -2.15
CA ASP A 145 -2.59 -9.78 -1.20
C ASP A 145 -1.54 -9.63 -0.10
N THR A 146 -1.08 -10.76 0.44
CA THR A 146 0.01 -10.78 1.43
C THR A 146 1.32 -10.22 0.85
N CYS A 147 1.64 -10.53 -0.41
CA CYS A 147 2.78 -9.95 -1.11
C CYS A 147 2.62 -8.44 -1.29
N GLY A 148 1.41 -7.96 -1.59
CA GLY A 148 1.10 -6.53 -1.60
C GLY A 148 1.40 -5.86 -0.27
N GLY A 149 0.89 -6.42 0.84
CA GLY A 149 1.16 -5.91 2.18
C GLY A 149 2.64 -5.96 2.57
N ALA A 150 3.36 -7.01 2.19
CA ALA A 150 4.80 -7.12 2.38
C ALA A 150 5.56 -6.03 1.57
N PHE A 151 5.11 -5.72 0.37
CA PHE A 151 5.66 -4.62 -0.43
C PHE A 151 5.42 -3.26 0.24
N GLY A 152 4.22 -3.00 0.77
CA GLY A 152 3.93 -1.79 1.56
C GLY A 152 4.83 -1.65 2.79
N LEU A 153 5.06 -2.75 3.52
CA LEU A 153 5.99 -2.81 4.64
C LEU A 153 7.44 -2.51 4.20
N LEU A 154 7.87 -3.05 3.06
CA LEU A 154 9.18 -2.78 2.48
C LEU A 154 9.37 -1.30 2.18
N LEU A 155 8.40 -0.65 1.54
CA LEU A 155 8.42 0.78 1.25
C LEU A 155 8.56 1.61 2.53
N CYS A 156 7.79 1.30 3.58
CA CYS A 156 7.88 1.96 4.87
C CYS A 156 9.25 1.79 5.54
N THR A 157 9.84 0.61 5.46
CA THR A 157 11.15 0.34 6.06
C THR A 157 12.27 1.07 5.34
N ILE A 158 12.24 1.14 4.00
CA ILE A 158 13.19 1.90 3.18
C ILE A 158 13.04 3.40 3.51
N ALA A 159 11.84 3.96 3.43
CA ALA A 159 11.59 5.37 3.75
C ALA A 159 12.09 5.76 5.15
N SER A 160 11.87 4.87 6.12
CA SER A 160 12.32 5.07 7.50
C SER A 160 13.85 5.06 7.64
N LYS A 161 14.56 4.21 6.89
CA LYS A 161 16.03 4.16 6.89
C LYS A 161 16.62 5.42 6.25
N LEU A 162 16.07 5.85 5.12
CA LEU A 162 16.50 7.07 4.41
C LEU A 162 16.31 8.31 5.29
N HIS A 163 15.17 8.41 5.97
CA HIS A 163 14.89 9.54 6.86
C HIS A 163 15.90 9.63 8.02
N ARG A 164 16.23 8.50 8.66
CA ARG A 164 17.27 8.46 9.72
C ARG A 164 18.66 8.82 9.21
N GLY A 165 19.04 8.31 8.05
CA GLY A 165 20.34 8.65 7.44
C GLY A 165 20.49 10.14 7.18
N ASN A 166 19.43 10.79 6.72
CA ASN A 166 19.42 12.24 6.49
C ASN A 166 19.48 13.05 7.80
N GLN A 167 18.85 12.59 8.87
CA GLN A 167 18.95 13.24 10.19
C GLN A 167 20.37 13.18 10.76
N HIS A 168 20.99 11.99 10.72
CA HIS A 168 22.38 11.82 11.16
C HIS A 168 23.38 12.72 10.38
N LYS A 169 23.13 12.88 9.07
CA LYS A 169 23.97 13.74 8.23
C LYS A 169 23.81 15.21 8.58
N LYS A 170 22.59 15.66 8.91
CA LYS A 170 22.34 17.03 9.38
C LYS A 170 23.01 17.30 10.73
N GLU A 171 22.81 16.43 11.72
CA GLU A 171 23.43 16.56 13.05
C GLU A 171 24.96 16.60 12.96
N PHE A 172 25.57 15.80 12.07
CA PHE A 172 27.00 15.81 11.84
C PHE A 172 27.49 17.11 11.20
N CYS A 173 26.75 17.68 10.22
CA CYS A 173 27.10 18.97 9.63
C CYS A 173 26.99 20.12 10.64
N ASP A 174 25.91 20.16 11.42
CA ASP A 174 25.68 21.19 12.44
C ASP A 174 26.77 21.13 13.53
N SER A 175 27.17 19.92 13.96
CA SER A 175 28.25 19.75 14.95
C SER A 175 29.63 20.18 14.43
N LYS A 176 29.88 20.10 13.13
CA LYS A 176 31.12 20.62 12.52
C LYS A 176 31.13 22.15 12.43
N GLN A 177 30.01 22.78 12.09
CA GLN A 177 29.90 24.23 12.05
C GLN A 177 30.10 24.86 13.42
N ASP A 178 29.52 24.29 14.49
CA ASP A 178 29.71 24.75 15.88
C ASP A 178 31.19 24.66 16.35
N LYS A 179 31.92 23.68 15.88
CA LYS A 179 33.37 23.54 16.19
C LYS A 179 34.26 24.53 15.46
N VAL A 180 33.90 24.92 14.23
CA VAL A 180 34.64 25.90 13.43
C VAL A 180 34.38 27.33 13.94
N GLY A 181 33.18 27.63 14.41
CA GLY A 181 32.81 28.94 14.93
C GLY A 181 33.38 29.24 16.33
N LYS A 182 33.96 28.26 17.05
CA LYS A 182 34.59 28.40 18.37
C LYS A 182 36.13 28.35 18.31
N LYS A 183 36.79 28.95 17.32
CA LYS A 183 38.24 29.20 17.44
C LYS A 183 38.44 30.32 18.44
N PRO A 184 39.20 30.10 19.53
CA PRO A 184 39.57 31.18 20.43
C PRO A 184 40.55 32.12 19.70
N GLU A 185 40.32 33.40 19.86
CA GLU A 185 41.29 34.47 19.56
C GLU A 185 42.52 34.34 20.43
#